data_593fba564e0e06a01dff8e95b7ba78d5
#
_entry.id   593fba564e0e06a01dff8e95b7ba78d5
#
_cell.length_a   1.000
_cell.length_b   1.000
_cell.length_c   1.000
_cell.angle_alpha   90.00
_cell.angle_beta   90.00
_cell.angle_gamma   90.00
#
_symmetry.space_group_name_H-M   'P 1'
#
loop_
_entity.id
_entity.type
_entity.pdbx_description
1 polymer ?
#
loop_
_entity_poly.entity_id
_entity_poly.type
_entity_poly.pdbx_seq_one_letter_code
_entity_poly.pdbx_strand_id
1 'polypeptide(L)'
;MKQVSLDYTEDFSCLAGSCPDTCCKDWEIILDEDAISRYQKMPGVLGEQVRAAMTQTDEGETMWRLENGHCALLREDGLCPIQCTYGEAALCRTCRAHPRFYEEYGATRELTLSASCPAAARSLLAHEAPLRPVERPVDAPLTPNKLSVHRHLPLNQLI
;
A
#
# COMPACT_ATOMS: atom_id res chain seq x y z
N MET A 1 -15.45 -9.67 14.67
CA MET A 1 -14.21 -8.89 14.83
C MET A 1 -14.57 -7.41 14.77
N LYS A 2 -13.86 -6.52 15.46
CA LYS A 2 -14.01 -5.07 15.33
C LYS A 2 -12.77 -4.44 14.73
N GLN A 3 -12.97 -3.41 13.92
CA GLN A 3 -11.88 -2.53 13.47
C GLN A 3 -11.85 -1.27 14.31
N VAL A 4 -10.65 -0.87 14.74
CA VAL A 4 -10.40 0.37 15.46
C VAL A 4 -9.50 1.24 14.61
N SER A 5 -9.84 2.50 14.45
CA SER A 5 -9.01 3.52 13.80
C SER A 5 -9.11 4.82 14.58
N LEU A 6 -8.27 5.80 14.26
CA LEU A 6 -8.46 7.15 14.75
C LEU A 6 -9.32 7.95 13.76
N ASP A 7 -10.14 8.88 14.26
CA ASP A 7 -11.13 9.63 13.48
C ASP A 7 -10.54 10.36 12.25
N TYR A 8 -9.32 10.91 12.35
CA TYR A 8 -8.66 11.53 11.20
C TYR A 8 -8.49 10.61 9.97
N THR A 9 -8.54 9.28 10.17
CA THR A 9 -8.39 8.32 9.08
C THR A 9 -9.62 8.26 8.18
N GLU A 10 -10.77 8.73 8.68
CA GLU A 10 -12.03 8.71 7.93
C GLU A 10 -12.05 9.75 6.80
N ASP A 11 -11.35 10.86 7.00
CA ASP A 11 -11.26 11.95 6.03
C ASP A 11 -10.17 11.72 4.96
N PHE A 12 -9.47 10.57 5.03
CA PHE A 12 -8.41 10.28 4.10
C PHE A 12 -8.92 10.05 2.68
N SER A 13 -8.40 10.85 1.75
CA SER A 13 -8.56 10.66 0.31
C SER A 13 -7.22 10.81 -0.41
N CYS A 14 -6.93 9.89 -1.33
CA CYS A 14 -5.73 9.97 -2.16
C CYS A 14 -5.78 11.20 -3.08
N LEU A 15 -4.68 11.96 -3.12
CA LEU A 15 -4.57 13.16 -3.96
C LEU A 15 -4.30 12.83 -5.44
N ALA A 16 -3.96 11.59 -5.75
CA ALA A 16 -3.64 11.11 -7.11
C ALA A 16 -2.68 12.07 -7.84
N GLY A 17 -3.04 12.56 -9.01
CA GLY A 17 -2.23 13.49 -9.81
C GLY A 17 -1.96 14.86 -9.16
N SER A 18 -2.63 15.22 -8.07
CA SER A 18 -2.36 16.43 -7.28
C SER A 18 -1.44 16.17 -6.09
N CYS A 19 -0.94 14.95 -5.94
CA CYS A 19 -0.01 14.62 -4.85
C CYS A 19 1.34 15.31 -5.08
N PRO A 20 1.91 15.98 -4.07
CA PRO A 20 3.23 16.61 -4.18
C PRO A 20 4.37 15.58 -4.23
N ASP A 21 4.06 14.33 -4.03
CA ASP A 21 4.98 13.20 -4.02
C ASP A 21 4.31 11.95 -4.60
N THR A 22 5.03 10.82 -4.64
CA THR A 22 4.51 9.54 -5.12
C THR A 22 4.76 8.42 -4.12
N CYS A 23 3.78 7.51 -3.98
CA CYS A 23 3.96 6.27 -3.21
C CYS A 23 4.68 5.16 -4.02
N CYS A 24 5.06 5.44 -5.27
CA CYS A 24 5.75 4.50 -6.16
C CYS A 24 7.29 4.68 -6.11
N LYS A 25 7.85 4.98 -4.93
CA LYS A 25 9.30 5.20 -4.76
C LYS A 25 9.82 4.70 -3.41
N ASP A 26 11.12 4.40 -3.39
CA ASP A 26 11.97 4.19 -2.22
C ASP A 26 11.55 3.01 -1.31
N TRP A 27 10.77 2.07 -1.82
CA TRP A 27 10.43 0.84 -1.09
C TRP A 27 10.09 -0.32 -2.02
N GLU A 28 10.38 -1.53 -1.54
CA GLU A 28 10.09 -2.76 -2.26
C GLU A 28 8.62 -3.14 -2.11
N ILE A 29 7.96 -3.38 -3.23
CA ILE A 29 6.56 -3.79 -3.27
C ILE A 29 6.48 -5.22 -3.79
N ILE A 30 6.32 -6.16 -2.87
CA ILE A 30 6.07 -7.56 -3.18
C ILE A 30 4.65 -7.71 -3.73
N LEU A 31 4.50 -8.51 -4.77
CA LEU A 31 3.24 -8.76 -5.45
C LEU A 31 2.55 -9.98 -4.85
N ASP A 32 1.25 -9.87 -4.64
CA ASP A 32 0.44 -11.02 -4.25
C ASP A 32 0.17 -11.94 -5.47
N GLU A 33 -0.05 -13.24 -5.20
CA GLU A 33 -0.21 -14.27 -6.24
C GLU A 33 -1.38 -13.96 -7.20
N ASP A 34 -2.47 -13.40 -6.68
CA ASP A 34 -3.61 -13.00 -7.49
C ASP A 34 -3.25 -11.87 -8.45
N ALA A 35 -2.48 -10.89 -7.99
CA ALA A 35 -1.98 -9.81 -8.83
C ALA A 35 -1.03 -10.33 -9.90
N ILE A 36 -0.07 -11.18 -9.54
CA ILE A 36 0.86 -11.82 -10.49
C ILE A 36 0.08 -12.54 -11.59
N SER A 37 -0.90 -13.37 -11.20
CA SER A 37 -1.73 -14.11 -12.17
C SER A 37 -2.50 -13.19 -13.12
N ARG A 38 -3.06 -12.08 -12.61
CA ARG A 38 -3.74 -11.08 -13.45
C ARG A 38 -2.78 -10.37 -14.40
N TYR A 39 -1.61 -9.97 -13.91
CA TYR A 39 -0.61 -9.24 -14.69
C TYR A 39 0.02 -10.09 -15.80
N GLN A 40 0.25 -11.36 -15.54
CA GLN A 40 0.72 -12.30 -16.56
C GLN A 40 -0.25 -12.44 -17.74
N LYS A 41 -1.56 -12.33 -17.48
CA LYS A 41 -2.63 -12.44 -18.48
C LYS A 41 -3.05 -11.09 -19.06
N MET A 42 -2.49 -9.98 -18.59
CA MET A 42 -2.86 -8.64 -19.04
C MET A 42 -2.51 -8.43 -20.51
N PRO A 43 -3.48 -8.06 -21.36
CA PRO A 43 -3.26 -7.93 -22.81
C PRO A 43 -2.60 -6.60 -23.20
N GLY A 44 -2.11 -6.55 -24.43
CA GLY A 44 -1.62 -5.35 -25.09
C GLY A 44 -0.30 -4.80 -24.54
N VAL A 45 0.07 -3.63 -25.03
CA VAL A 45 1.36 -2.97 -24.71
C VAL A 45 1.53 -2.74 -23.22
N LEU A 46 0.47 -2.33 -22.52
CA LEU A 46 0.55 -2.15 -21.07
C LEU A 46 0.83 -3.49 -20.36
N GLY A 47 0.23 -4.58 -20.81
CA GLY A 47 0.52 -5.91 -20.26
C GLY A 47 1.98 -6.32 -20.44
N GLU A 48 2.58 -5.99 -21.56
CA GLU A 48 4.02 -6.22 -21.82
C GLU A 48 4.90 -5.38 -20.87
N GLN A 49 4.57 -4.11 -20.71
CA GLN A 49 5.27 -3.21 -19.78
C GLN A 49 5.16 -3.69 -18.34
N VAL A 50 3.98 -4.11 -17.91
CA VAL A 50 3.71 -4.64 -16.57
C VAL A 50 4.55 -5.90 -16.32
N ARG A 51 4.58 -6.85 -17.24
CA ARG A 51 5.43 -8.05 -17.11
C ARG A 51 6.91 -7.72 -17.08
N ALA A 52 7.37 -6.77 -17.90
CA ALA A 52 8.77 -6.33 -17.92
C ALA A 52 9.19 -5.60 -16.63
N ALA A 53 8.23 -5.01 -15.92
CA ALA A 53 8.48 -4.33 -14.64
C ALA A 53 8.49 -5.28 -13.44
N MET A 54 8.11 -6.54 -13.59
CA MET A 54 8.22 -7.54 -12.53
C MET A 54 9.64 -8.08 -12.45
N THR A 55 10.13 -8.27 -11.23
CA THR A 55 11.43 -8.91 -10.94
C THR A 55 11.28 -9.82 -9.73
N GLN A 56 12.33 -10.54 -9.38
CA GLN A 56 12.36 -11.38 -8.18
C GLN A 56 13.35 -10.84 -7.17
N THR A 57 13.02 -11.00 -5.89
CA THR A 57 13.96 -10.81 -4.78
C THR A 57 14.93 -11.98 -4.70
N ASP A 58 15.96 -11.86 -3.88
CA ASP A 58 16.90 -12.95 -3.59
C ASP A 58 16.21 -14.17 -2.94
N GLU A 59 15.08 -13.95 -2.26
CA GLU A 59 14.25 -14.98 -1.64
C GLU A 59 13.23 -15.61 -2.63
N GLY A 60 13.20 -15.14 -3.89
CA GLY A 60 12.35 -15.67 -4.95
C GLY A 60 10.92 -15.10 -4.96
N GLU A 61 10.64 -14.07 -4.19
CA GLU A 61 9.36 -13.37 -4.24
C GLU A 61 9.29 -12.43 -5.44
N THR A 62 8.13 -12.32 -6.08
CA THR A 62 7.95 -11.39 -7.20
C THR A 62 7.65 -9.99 -6.68
N MET A 63 8.36 -8.98 -7.18
CA MET A 63 8.20 -7.58 -6.79
C MET A 63 8.19 -6.66 -8.01
N TRP A 64 7.79 -5.40 -7.80
CA TRP A 64 8.06 -4.36 -8.78
C TRP A 64 9.53 -4.00 -8.81
N ARG A 65 10.12 -4.00 -10.01
CA ARG A 65 11.48 -3.52 -10.22
C ARG A 65 11.55 -2.01 -9.95
N LEU A 66 12.60 -1.59 -9.27
CA LEU A 66 12.90 -0.18 -9.04
C LEU A 66 13.95 0.31 -10.04
N GLU A 67 13.71 1.49 -10.59
CA GLU A 67 14.66 2.23 -11.44
C GLU A 67 14.90 3.59 -10.81
N ASN A 68 16.14 3.85 -10.42
CA ASN A 68 16.52 5.08 -9.70
C ASN A 68 15.63 5.37 -8.46
N GLY A 69 15.27 4.33 -7.72
CA GLY A 69 14.40 4.43 -6.54
C GLY A 69 12.90 4.49 -6.85
N HIS A 70 12.49 4.50 -8.11
CA HIS A 70 11.08 4.55 -8.49
C HIS A 70 10.60 3.22 -9.08
N CYS A 71 9.32 2.91 -8.88
CA CYS A 71 8.68 1.79 -9.56
C CYS A 71 8.83 1.94 -11.08
N ALA A 72 9.29 0.89 -11.75
CA ALA A 72 9.53 0.88 -13.20
C ALA A 72 8.25 1.14 -14.04
N LEU A 73 7.07 1.12 -13.42
CA LEU A 73 5.80 1.49 -14.07
C LEU A 73 5.42 2.95 -13.86
N LEU A 74 6.15 3.69 -13.02
CA LEU A 74 5.80 5.09 -12.75
C LEU A 74 5.98 5.92 -14.02
N ARG A 75 4.91 6.60 -14.42
CA ARG A 75 4.91 7.50 -15.58
C ARG A 75 5.58 8.83 -15.22
N GLU A 76 5.98 9.60 -16.23
CA GLU A 76 6.56 10.94 -16.06
C GLU A 76 5.61 11.94 -15.38
N ASP A 77 4.29 11.72 -15.51
CA ASP A 77 3.26 12.50 -14.81
C ASP A 77 3.02 12.08 -13.36
N GLY A 78 3.84 11.16 -12.82
CA GLY A 78 3.73 10.67 -11.44
C GLY A 78 2.60 9.67 -11.20
N LEU A 79 1.93 9.17 -12.23
CA LEU A 79 0.79 8.27 -12.12
C LEU A 79 1.14 6.82 -12.49
N CYS A 80 0.42 5.88 -11.87
CA CYS A 80 0.52 4.46 -12.19
C CYS A 80 -0.35 4.11 -13.40
N PRO A 81 0.20 3.55 -14.50
CA PRO A 81 -0.55 3.22 -15.69
C PRO A 81 -1.61 2.13 -15.45
N ILE A 82 -1.39 1.19 -14.53
CA ILE A 82 -2.39 0.18 -14.14
C ILE A 82 -3.61 0.87 -13.55
N GLN A 83 -3.40 1.78 -12.60
CA GLN A 83 -4.49 2.51 -11.96
C GLN A 83 -5.24 3.41 -12.95
N CYS A 84 -4.51 4.12 -13.83
CA CYS A 84 -5.12 5.00 -14.84
C CYS A 84 -5.98 4.22 -15.84
N THR A 85 -5.57 3.00 -16.20
CA THR A 85 -6.24 2.22 -17.26
C THR A 85 -7.34 1.31 -16.72
N TYR A 86 -7.10 0.67 -15.58
CA TYR A 86 -7.96 -0.39 -15.05
C TYR A 86 -8.55 -0.08 -13.67
N GLY A 87 -8.18 1.07 -13.08
CA GLY A 87 -8.64 1.49 -11.76
C GLY A 87 -7.91 0.83 -10.60
N GLU A 88 -8.27 1.26 -9.39
CA GLU A 88 -7.65 0.81 -8.12
C GLU A 88 -7.76 -0.69 -7.89
N ALA A 89 -8.88 -1.31 -8.30
CA ALA A 89 -9.12 -2.74 -8.14
C ALA A 89 -8.10 -3.64 -8.88
N ALA A 90 -7.46 -3.11 -9.93
CA ALA A 90 -6.44 -3.82 -10.69
C ALA A 90 -5.05 -3.78 -10.03
N LEU A 91 -4.83 -2.92 -9.06
CA LEU A 91 -3.55 -2.84 -8.32
C LEU A 91 -3.31 -4.11 -7.50
N CYS A 92 -2.04 -4.42 -7.24
CA CYS A 92 -1.69 -5.42 -6.24
C CYS A 92 -2.14 -4.96 -4.85
N ARG A 93 -2.24 -5.92 -3.92
CA ARG A 93 -2.78 -5.67 -2.57
C ARG A 93 -2.03 -4.54 -1.86
N THR A 94 -0.71 -4.55 -1.91
CA THR A 94 0.14 -3.54 -1.26
C THR A 94 -0.11 -2.14 -1.82
N CYS A 95 -0.10 -1.97 -3.15
CA CYS A 95 -0.36 -0.69 -3.79
C CYS A 95 -1.77 -0.16 -3.50
N ARG A 96 -2.77 -1.06 -3.49
CA ARG A 96 -4.16 -0.70 -3.18
C ARG A 96 -4.37 -0.34 -1.71
N ALA A 97 -3.67 -1.03 -0.81
CA ALA A 97 -3.81 -0.76 0.62
C ALA A 97 -3.14 0.55 1.03
N HIS A 98 -2.00 0.92 0.42
CA HIS A 98 -1.27 2.13 0.80
C HIS A 98 -2.16 3.39 0.80
N PRO A 99 -2.08 4.24 1.81
CA PRO A 99 -1.22 4.24 2.99
C PRO A 99 -1.80 3.50 4.21
N ARG A 100 -2.78 2.64 4.04
CA ARG A 100 -3.45 1.93 5.12
C ARG A 100 -2.62 0.75 5.58
N PHE A 101 -2.37 0.70 6.87
CA PHE A 101 -1.80 -0.45 7.56
C PHE A 101 -2.85 -1.07 8.46
N TYR A 102 -2.90 -2.39 8.43
CA TYR A 102 -3.83 -3.17 9.24
C TYR A 102 -3.03 -4.13 10.12
N GLU A 103 -3.30 -4.11 11.41
CA GLU A 103 -2.77 -5.07 12.36
C GLU A 103 -3.90 -5.78 13.10
N GLU A 104 -3.73 -7.07 13.37
CA GLU A 104 -4.78 -7.88 14.02
C GLU A 104 -4.29 -8.41 15.35
N TYR A 105 -5.07 -8.12 16.41
CA TYR A 105 -4.86 -8.54 17.78
C TYR A 105 -6.12 -9.27 18.30
N GLY A 106 -6.13 -10.58 18.20
CA GLY A 106 -7.29 -11.38 18.61
C GLY A 106 -8.55 -11.03 17.81
N ALA A 107 -9.55 -10.43 18.46
CA ALA A 107 -10.80 -10.01 17.82
C ALA A 107 -10.80 -8.55 17.35
N THR A 108 -9.66 -7.87 17.43
CA THR A 108 -9.52 -6.46 17.05
C THR A 108 -8.57 -6.31 15.88
N ARG A 109 -8.98 -5.52 14.90
CA ARG A 109 -8.14 -5.03 13.80
C ARG A 109 -7.88 -3.55 14.00
N GLU A 110 -6.64 -3.14 14.02
CA GLU A 110 -6.27 -1.73 13.98
C GLU A 110 -6.02 -1.28 12.54
N LEU A 111 -6.54 -0.09 12.20
CA LEU A 111 -6.25 0.63 10.95
C LEU A 111 -5.49 1.90 11.29
N THR A 112 -4.29 2.02 10.72
CA THR A 112 -3.49 3.25 10.76
C THR A 112 -3.16 3.73 9.35
N LEU A 113 -2.79 4.99 9.20
CA LEU A 113 -2.28 5.55 7.95
C LEU A 113 -0.81 5.90 8.09
N SER A 114 -0.02 5.51 7.09
CA SER A 114 1.40 5.89 7.03
C SER A 114 1.55 7.40 6.85
N ALA A 115 2.33 8.02 7.72
CA ALA A 115 2.70 9.43 7.60
C ALA A 115 3.67 9.71 6.43
N SER A 116 4.20 8.67 5.78
CA SER A 116 4.96 8.84 4.52
C SER A 116 4.07 9.29 3.36
N CYS A 117 2.75 9.11 3.46
CA CYS A 117 1.79 9.63 2.49
C CYS A 117 1.47 11.09 2.80
N PRO A 118 1.72 12.05 1.89
CA PRO A 118 1.44 13.47 2.12
C PRO A 118 -0.01 13.76 2.43
N ALA A 119 -0.96 13.03 1.82
CA ALA A 119 -2.38 13.19 2.11
C ALA A 119 -2.73 12.73 3.54
N ALA A 120 -2.20 11.58 3.96
CA ALA A 120 -2.41 11.07 5.31
C ALA A 120 -1.76 11.97 6.38
N ALA A 121 -0.53 12.42 6.14
CA ALA A 121 0.15 13.37 7.01
C ALA A 121 -0.63 14.68 7.14
N ARG A 122 -1.15 15.22 6.03
CA ARG A 122 -1.97 16.42 6.02
C ARG A 122 -3.26 16.23 6.82
N SER A 123 -3.96 15.10 6.63
CA SER A 123 -5.19 14.78 7.37
C SER A 123 -4.94 14.76 8.88
N LEU A 124 -3.84 14.11 9.31
CA LEU A 124 -3.45 14.07 10.72
C LEU A 124 -3.10 15.46 11.28
N LEU A 125 -2.31 16.25 10.55
CA LEU A 125 -1.86 17.58 11.01
C LEU A 125 -2.95 18.64 10.96
N ALA A 126 -3.95 18.49 10.11
CA ALA A 126 -5.10 19.38 10.02
C ALA A 126 -6.19 19.06 11.04
N HIS A 127 -6.07 17.95 11.76
CA HIS A 127 -7.05 17.53 12.75
C HIS A 127 -6.88 18.37 14.05
N GLU A 128 -7.77 19.33 14.25
CA GLU A 128 -7.66 20.29 15.37
C GLU A 128 -8.18 19.74 16.71
N ALA A 129 -9.08 18.75 16.67
CA ALA A 129 -9.65 18.15 17.86
C ALA A 129 -8.74 17.05 18.44
N PRO A 130 -8.86 16.70 19.74
CA PRO A 130 -8.19 15.51 20.27
C PRO A 130 -8.61 14.27 19.50
N LEU A 131 -7.63 13.48 19.04
CA LEU A 131 -7.85 12.24 18.30
C LEU A 131 -8.72 11.27 19.10
N ARG A 132 -9.71 10.67 18.46
CA ARG A 132 -10.66 9.75 19.08
C ARG A 132 -10.66 8.39 18.35
N PRO A 133 -10.69 7.28 19.08
CA PRO A 133 -10.88 5.98 18.48
C PRO A 133 -12.29 5.85 17.90
N VAL A 134 -12.37 5.32 16.71
CA VAL A 134 -13.60 4.94 16.01
C VAL A 134 -13.63 3.43 15.88
N GLU A 135 -14.70 2.81 16.35
CA GLU A 135 -14.89 1.37 16.26
C GLU A 135 -15.95 1.02 15.21
N ARG A 136 -15.66 0.04 14.37
CA ARG A 136 -16.59 -0.48 13.37
C ARG A 136 -16.59 -2.00 13.36
N PRO A 137 -17.76 -2.67 13.21
CA PRO A 137 -17.79 -4.10 12.98
C PRO A 137 -17.15 -4.44 11.65
N VAL A 138 -16.42 -5.57 11.59
CA VAL A 138 -15.86 -6.11 10.35
C VAL A 138 -16.14 -7.60 10.29
N ASP A 139 -16.63 -8.07 9.13
CA ASP A 139 -17.20 -9.40 8.99
C ASP A 139 -16.15 -10.51 8.81
N ALA A 140 -14.93 -10.18 8.41
CA ALA A 140 -13.90 -11.18 8.15
C ALA A 140 -12.51 -10.72 8.62
N PRO A 141 -11.66 -11.66 9.11
CA PRO A 141 -10.23 -11.38 9.27
C PRO A 141 -9.61 -11.05 7.92
N LEU A 142 -8.55 -10.25 7.94
CA LEU A 142 -7.69 -10.11 6.77
C LEU A 142 -7.15 -11.49 6.41
N THR A 143 -7.14 -11.82 5.12
CA THR A 143 -6.33 -12.94 4.67
C THR A 143 -4.91 -12.66 5.16
N PRO A 144 -4.25 -13.58 5.89
CA PRO A 144 -2.94 -13.32 6.44
C PRO A 144 -2.02 -12.82 5.32
N ASN A 145 -1.60 -11.58 5.44
CA ASN A 145 -0.60 -11.06 4.54
C ASN A 145 0.72 -11.66 5.01
N LYS A 146 1.31 -12.58 4.27
CA LYS A 146 2.66 -13.08 4.55
C LYS A 146 3.72 -11.95 4.54
N LEU A 147 3.31 -10.75 4.20
CA LEU A 147 4.13 -9.58 3.91
C LEU A 147 4.33 -8.59 5.07
N SER A 148 3.67 -8.74 6.20
CA SER A 148 3.93 -7.85 7.33
C SER A 148 4.80 -8.47 8.39
N VAL A 149 5.82 -9.19 8.01
CA VAL A 149 6.95 -9.41 8.91
C VAL A 149 8.02 -8.36 8.62
N HIS A 150 7.71 -7.09 8.86
CA HIS A 150 8.76 -6.27 9.42
C HIS A 150 9.18 -6.98 10.69
N ARG A 151 10.32 -7.66 10.65
CA ARG A 151 10.98 -8.11 11.87
C ARG A 151 11.21 -6.84 12.68
N HIS A 152 10.31 -6.57 13.62
CA HIS A 152 10.61 -5.64 14.69
C HIS A 152 11.84 -6.24 15.38
N LEU A 153 12.99 -5.66 15.10
CA LEU A 153 14.15 -5.92 15.94
C LEU A 153 13.69 -5.61 17.37
N PRO A 154 13.82 -6.55 18.30
CA PRO A 154 13.41 -6.31 19.67
C PRO A 154 14.17 -5.07 20.18
N LEU A 155 13.46 -4.19 20.87
CA LEU A 155 13.97 -2.91 21.38
C LEU A 155 15.31 -3.00 22.13
N ASN A 156 15.71 -4.17 22.61
CA ASN A 156 16.99 -4.45 23.26
C ASN A 156 18.19 -4.54 22.29
N GLN A 157 18.00 -4.40 20.99
CA GLN A 157 19.09 -4.34 19.99
C GLN A 157 19.32 -2.92 19.44
N LEU A 158 18.65 -1.91 20.00
CA LEU A 158 18.75 -0.50 19.61
C LEU A 158 19.56 0.35 20.62
N ILE A 159 20.36 -0.29 21.50
CA ILE A 159 21.27 0.39 22.45
C ILE A 159 22.70 -0.03 22.16
#